data_e5841621ae94888f88d388eebbe66148
#
_entry.id   e5841621ae94888f88d388eebbe66148
#
_cell.length_a   1.000
_cell.length_b   1.000
_cell.length_c   1.000
_cell.angle_alpha   90.00
_cell.angle_beta   90.00
_cell.angle_gamma   90.00
#
_symmetry.space_group_name_H-M   'P 1'
#
loop_
_entity.id
_entity.type
_entity.pdbx_description
1 polymer ?
#
loop_
_entity_poly.entity_id
_entity_poly.type
_entity_poly.pdbx_seq_one_letter_code
_entity_poly.pdbx_strand_id
1 'polypeptide(L)'
;MVFIGPPASAKTLFLLGILDMIKDGVYFDGSNTTNRILDVLEEERPKIICIDELDKMPRTFQNQLLNFMESGRVKVDQQKKQYDFEIKGAKIFVTCNEIHRLSKPLQSRFRKLFLPRYTEEKFLDVSEKVLPKLSSSLARYIGVLYGRMGVP
;
A
#
# COMPACT_ATOMS: atom_id res chain seq x y z
N MET A 1 3.32 -1.20 -9.19
CA MET A 1 4.12 -2.23 -8.47
C MET A 1 3.32 -2.73 -7.27
N VAL A 2 3.42 -4.00 -6.91
CA VAL A 2 2.79 -4.53 -5.68
C VAL A 2 3.84 -5.12 -4.75
N PHE A 3 3.82 -4.70 -3.48
CA PHE A 3 4.61 -5.26 -2.38
C PHE A 3 3.79 -6.33 -1.68
N ILE A 4 4.28 -7.56 -1.68
CA ILE A 4 3.57 -8.74 -1.17
C ILE A 4 4.34 -9.29 0.02
N GLY A 5 3.66 -9.52 1.12
CA GLY A 5 4.30 -10.12 2.29
C GLY A 5 3.35 -10.23 3.48
N PRO A 6 3.72 -10.99 4.49
CA PRO A 6 2.92 -11.13 5.71
C PRO A 6 2.78 -9.79 6.45
N PRO A 7 1.86 -9.68 7.40
CA PRO A 7 1.82 -8.55 8.32
C PRO A 7 3.21 -8.30 8.94
N ALA A 8 3.49 -7.04 9.32
CA ALA A 8 4.77 -6.61 9.90
C ALA A 8 6.02 -6.80 9.01
N SER A 9 5.87 -6.88 7.69
CA SER A 9 7.01 -6.91 6.75
C SER A 9 7.38 -5.54 6.16
N ALA A 10 7.04 -4.45 6.85
CA ALA A 10 7.33 -3.06 6.49
C ALA A 10 6.74 -2.56 5.15
N LYS A 11 5.72 -3.22 4.60
CA LYS A 11 5.10 -2.84 3.32
C LYS A 11 4.61 -1.38 3.31
N THR A 12 3.87 -0.99 4.34
CA THR A 12 3.37 0.37 4.53
C THR A 12 4.49 1.41 4.56
N LEU A 13 5.62 1.08 5.22
CA LEU A 13 6.79 1.98 5.28
C LEU A 13 7.38 2.23 3.89
N PHE A 14 7.37 1.25 2.98
CA PHE A 14 7.79 1.45 1.59
C PHE A 14 6.88 2.43 0.87
N LEU A 15 5.54 2.34 1.05
CA LEU A 15 4.62 3.30 0.44
C LEU A 15 4.83 4.72 0.99
N LEU A 16 4.97 4.86 2.30
CA LEU A 16 5.22 6.15 2.94
C LEU A 16 6.55 6.75 2.50
N GLY A 17 7.60 5.93 2.39
CA GLY A 17 8.90 6.36 1.87
C GLY A 17 8.84 6.85 0.42
N ILE A 18 8.04 6.22 -0.45
CA ILE A 18 7.81 6.68 -1.82
C ILE A 18 7.13 8.05 -1.83
N LEU A 19 6.13 8.25 -0.96
CA LEU A 19 5.39 9.52 -0.87
C LEU A 19 6.25 10.65 -0.28
N ASP A 20 7.12 10.34 0.68
CA ASP A 20 8.04 11.32 1.25
C ASP A 20 9.05 11.83 0.20
N MET A 21 9.49 10.96 -0.69
CA MET A 21 10.39 11.32 -1.80
C MET A 21 9.69 12.12 -2.92
N ILE A 22 8.37 11.97 -3.08
CA ILE A 22 7.63 12.51 -4.23
C ILE A 22 6.40 13.24 -3.70
N LYS A 23 6.45 14.58 -3.70
CA LYS A 23 5.40 15.44 -3.13
C LYS A 23 4.04 15.39 -3.86
N ASP A 24 3.98 14.83 -5.07
CA ASP A 24 2.78 14.75 -5.91
C ASP A 24 2.20 13.33 -5.84
N GLY A 25 1.75 12.93 -4.65
CA GLY A 25 1.22 11.59 -4.42
C GLY A 25 0.13 11.55 -3.36
N VAL A 26 -0.75 10.55 -3.46
CA VAL A 26 -1.85 10.28 -2.52
C VAL A 26 -1.72 8.90 -1.90
N TYR A 27 -2.19 8.78 -0.67
CA TYR A 27 -2.22 7.53 0.09
C TYR A 27 -3.66 7.13 0.43
N PHE A 28 -3.98 5.88 0.19
CA PHE A 28 -5.25 5.28 0.56
C PHE A 28 -5.02 3.99 1.35
N ASP A 29 -5.79 3.82 2.42
CA ASP A 29 -5.84 2.58 3.19
C ASP A 29 -7.02 1.73 2.73
N GLY A 30 -6.74 0.57 2.15
CA GLY A 30 -7.77 -0.34 1.62
C GLY A 30 -8.70 -0.94 2.67
N SER A 31 -8.32 -0.92 3.95
CA SER A 31 -9.19 -1.38 5.04
C SER A 31 -10.23 -0.35 5.46
N ASN A 32 -9.96 0.95 5.21
CA ASN A 32 -10.83 2.07 5.59
C ASN A 32 -11.40 2.83 4.39
N THR A 33 -11.34 2.24 3.21
CA THR A 33 -11.68 2.92 1.97
C THR A 33 -13.18 3.14 1.83
N THR A 34 -13.53 4.41 1.73
CA THR A 34 -14.85 4.90 1.34
C THR A 34 -14.84 5.36 -0.12
N ASN A 35 -16.01 5.74 -0.66
CA ASN A 35 -16.15 6.34 -1.99
C ASN A 35 -15.29 7.59 -2.23
N ARG A 36 -14.63 8.10 -1.20
CA ARG A 36 -13.80 9.30 -1.22
C ARG A 36 -12.54 9.20 -2.09
N ILE A 37 -12.09 7.97 -2.42
CA ILE A 37 -10.94 7.81 -3.33
C ILE A 37 -11.17 8.50 -4.68
N LEU A 38 -12.36 8.33 -5.25
CA LEU A 38 -12.66 8.90 -6.56
C LEU A 38 -12.69 10.43 -6.52
N ASP A 39 -13.20 11.02 -5.43
CA ASP A 39 -13.17 12.47 -5.23
C ASP A 39 -11.74 13.01 -5.19
N VAL A 40 -10.88 12.40 -4.37
CA VAL A 40 -9.47 12.80 -4.25
C VAL A 40 -8.74 12.64 -5.59
N LEU A 41 -8.94 11.53 -6.30
CA LEU A 41 -8.31 11.31 -7.61
C LEU A 41 -8.79 12.31 -8.67
N GLU A 42 -10.07 12.72 -8.61
CA GLU A 42 -10.63 13.72 -9.53
C GLU A 42 -10.09 15.13 -9.24
N GLU A 43 -9.96 15.50 -7.98
CA GLU A 43 -9.51 16.82 -7.54
C GLU A 43 -8.00 16.99 -7.70
N GLU A 44 -7.22 16.05 -7.19
CA GLU A 44 -5.76 16.20 -7.07
C GLU A 44 -4.99 15.75 -8.31
N ARG A 45 -5.55 14.82 -9.11
CA ARG A 45 -4.88 14.26 -10.31
C ARG A 45 -3.42 13.83 -10.05
N PRO A 46 -3.17 13.02 -9.02
CA PRO A 46 -1.82 12.74 -8.51
C PRO A 46 -1.00 11.94 -9.50
N LYS A 47 0.33 12.15 -9.51
CA LYS A 47 1.27 11.32 -10.29
C LYS A 47 1.60 10.00 -9.62
N ILE A 48 1.49 9.95 -8.29
CA ILE A 48 1.75 8.75 -7.50
C ILE A 48 0.49 8.40 -6.70
N ILE A 49 0.06 7.14 -6.85
CA ILE A 49 -1.08 6.60 -6.10
C ILE A 49 -0.57 5.42 -5.29
N CYS A 50 -0.61 5.56 -3.96
CA CYS A 50 -0.27 4.52 -3.02
C CYS A 50 -1.53 3.95 -2.38
N ILE A 51 -1.71 2.62 -2.48
CA ILE A 51 -2.86 1.92 -1.88
C ILE A 51 -2.33 0.82 -0.97
N ASP A 52 -2.53 0.99 0.32
CA ASP A 52 -2.18 -0.04 1.31
C ASP A 52 -3.30 -1.08 1.40
N GLU A 53 -2.95 -2.33 1.62
CA GLU A 53 -3.87 -3.46 1.80
C GLU A 53 -4.94 -3.60 0.68
N LEU A 54 -4.50 -3.53 -0.59
CA LEU A 54 -5.40 -3.64 -1.75
C LEU A 54 -6.25 -4.94 -1.75
N ASP A 55 -5.77 -6.00 -1.12
CA ASP A 55 -6.48 -7.28 -0.96
C ASP A 55 -7.71 -7.20 -0.03
N LYS A 56 -7.83 -6.14 0.77
CA LYS A 56 -9.02 -5.86 1.57
C LYS A 56 -10.09 -5.06 0.83
N MET A 57 -9.74 -4.46 -0.31
CA MET A 57 -10.67 -3.66 -1.09
C MET A 57 -11.69 -4.52 -1.85
N PRO A 58 -12.94 -4.00 -2.03
CA PRO A 58 -13.98 -4.71 -2.77
C PRO A 58 -13.55 -5.04 -4.22
N ARG A 59 -14.08 -6.12 -4.77
CA ARG A 59 -13.84 -6.53 -6.16
C ARG A 59 -14.23 -5.46 -7.18
N THR A 60 -15.28 -4.70 -6.91
CA THR A 60 -15.70 -3.58 -7.75
C THR A 60 -14.59 -2.54 -7.90
N PHE A 61 -13.92 -2.18 -6.79
CA PHE A 61 -12.79 -1.25 -6.83
C PHE A 61 -11.58 -1.86 -7.56
N GLN A 62 -11.28 -3.15 -7.32
CA GLN A 62 -10.20 -3.83 -8.03
C GLN A 62 -10.40 -3.81 -9.55
N ASN A 63 -11.65 -3.94 -10.03
CA ASN A 63 -11.98 -3.86 -11.44
C ASN A 63 -11.86 -2.41 -11.97
N GLN A 64 -12.26 -1.42 -11.19
CA GLN A 64 -12.08 0.00 -11.54
C GLN A 64 -10.60 0.36 -11.65
N LEU A 65 -9.78 -0.13 -10.71
CA LEU A 65 -8.33 0.06 -10.72
C LEU A 65 -7.69 -0.60 -11.95
N LEU A 66 -8.14 -1.80 -12.33
CA LEU A 66 -7.69 -2.49 -13.54
C LEU A 66 -7.96 -1.64 -14.78
N ASN A 67 -9.18 -1.15 -14.95
CA ASN A 67 -9.58 -0.30 -16.07
C ASN A 67 -8.75 1.00 -16.09
N PHE A 68 -8.53 1.60 -14.94
CA PHE A 68 -7.68 2.79 -14.81
C PHE A 68 -6.23 2.50 -15.22
N MET A 69 -5.66 1.36 -14.81
CA MET A 69 -4.30 0.97 -15.20
C MET A 69 -4.14 0.75 -16.70
N GLU A 70 -5.21 0.37 -17.41
CA GLU A 70 -5.21 0.12 -18.85
C GLU A 70 -5.37 1.41 -19.66
N SER A 71 -6.27 2.28 -19.25
CA SER A 71 -6.70 3.45 -20.04
C SER A 71 -6.19 4.79 -19.49
N GLY A 72 -5.78 4.84 -18.24
CA GLY A 72 -5.53 6.10 -17.54
C GLY A 72 -6.81 6.87 -17.19
N ARG A 73 -7.99 6.31 -17.52
CA ARG A 73 -9.30 6.95 -17.35
C ARG A 73 -10.10 6.29 -16.26
N VAL A 74 -10.74 7.08 -15.43
CA VAL A 74 -11.74 6.66 -14.45
C VAL A 74 -13.11 7.00 -15.00
N LYS A 75 -13.94 5.98 -15.22
CA LYS A 75 -15.36 6.15 -15.59
C LYS A 75 -16.19 5.30 -14.66
N VAL A 76 -16.87 5.94 -13.73
CA VAL A 76 -17.67 5.27 -12.69
C VAL A 76 -18.97 6.02 -12.50
N ASP A 77 -20.08 5.27 -12.56
CA ASP A 77 -21.41 5.77 -12.30
C ASP A 77 -21.85 5.34 -10.91
N GLN A 78 -21.98 6.27 -9.99
CA GLN A 78 -22.47 6.03 -8.63
C GLN A 78 -23.83 6.70 -8.45
N GLN A 79 -24.66 6.19 -7.55
CA GLN A 79 -26.05 6.65 -7.34
C GLN A 79 -26.24 8.17 -7.21
N LYS A 80 -25.18 8.91 -6.81
CA LYS A 80 -25.24 10.36 -6.57
C LYS A 80 -24.24 11.19 -7.38
N LYS A 81 -23.25 10.57 -8.02
CA LYS A 81 -22.20 11.27 -8.76
C LYS A 81 -21.64 10.39 -9.87
N GLN A 82 -21.45 11.00 -11.03
CA GLN A 82 -20.77 10.39 -12.16
C GLN A 82 -19.33 10.92 -12.23
N TYR A 83 -18.38 9.99 -12.30
CA TYR A 83 -16.96 10.32 -12.48
C TYR A 83 -16.55 9.99 -13.90
N ASP A 84 -15.95 10.94 -14.59
CA ASP A 84 -15.37 10.73 -15.91
C ASP A 84 -14.14 11.65 -16.08
N PHE A 85 -12.97 11.11 -15.73
CA PHE A 85 -11.73 11.86 -15.77
C PHE A 85 -10.53 11.00 -16.15
N GLU A 86 -9.43 11.62 -16.54
CA GLU A 86 -8.19 10.98 -16.94
C GLU A 86 -7.02 11.49 -16.11
N ILE A 87 -6.13 10.56 -15.70
CA ILE A 87 -4.84 10.87 -15.05
C ILE A 87 -3.74 10.19 -15.85
N LYS A 88 -3.05 10.96 -16.71
CA LYS A 88 -2.00 10.44 -17.59
C LYS A 88 -0.71 10.19 -16.82
N GLY A 89 -0.14 9.00 -17.03
CA GLY A 89 1.19 8.68 -16.52
C GLY A 89 1.28 8.42 -15.02
N ALA A 90 0.14 8.29 -14.32
CA ALA A 90 0.13 7.95 -12.90
C ALA A 90 0.86 6.63 -12.63
N LYS A 91 1.66 6.61 -11.57
CA LYS A 91 2.33 5.40 -11.08
C LYS A 91 1.59 4.87 -9.86
N ILE A 92 1.29 3.58 -9.86
CA ILE A 92 0.50 2.94 -8.81
C ILE A 92 1.39 1.99 -8.04
N PHE A 93 1.47 2.21 -6.73
CA PHE A 93 2.15 1.37 -5.77
C PHE A 93 1.14 0.84 -4.77
N VAL A 94 1.14 -0.47 -4.56
CA VAL A 94 0.17 -1.10 -3.67
C VAL A 94 0.84 -2.09 -2.74
N THR A 95 0.25 -2.33 -1.60
CA THR A 95 0.61 -3.46 -0.73
C THR A 95 -0.49 -4.51 -0.74
N CYS A 96 -0.11 -5.72 -0.38
CA CYS A 96 -1.01 -6.86 -0.32
C CYS A 96 -0.46 -7.90 0.66
N ASN A 97 -1.30 -8.42 1.54
CA ASN A 97 -0.94 -9.54 2.40
C ASN A 97 -1.18 -10.87 1.67
N GLU A 98 -2.30 -10.98 0.99
CA GLU A 98 -2.79 -12.19 0.36
C GLU A 98 -3.04 -12.00 -1.14
N ILE A 99 -2.01 -12.27 -1.97
CA ILE A 99 -2.07 -12.04 -3.42
C ILE A 99 -3.24 -12.75 -4.11
N HIS A 100 -3.68 -13.90 -3.59
CA HIS A 100 -4.80 -14.67 -4.15
C HIS A 100 -6.15 -13.96 -4.01
N ARG A 101 -6.27 -12.97 -3.13
CA ARG A 101 -7.45 -12.11 -3.02
C ARG A 101 -7.55 -11.07 -4.13
N LEU A 102 -6.46 -10.80 -4.84
CA LEU A 102 -6.51 -9.96 -6.04
C LEU A 102 -6.99 -10.78 -7.25
N SER A 103 -7.72 -10.13 -8.17
CA SER A 103 -8.12 -10.77 -9.42
C SER A 103 -6.89 -11.13 -10.27
N LYS A 104 -6.92 -12.25 -11.00
CA LYS A 104 -5.81 -12.66 -11.87
C LYS A 104 -5.40 -11.59 -12.89
N PRO A 105 -6.33 -10.89 -13.57
CA PRO A 105 -5.97 -9.78 -14.46
C PRO A 105 -5.20 -8.66 -13.74
N LEU A 106 -5.63 -8.30 -12.53
CA LEU A 106 -4.95 -7.28 -11.75
C LEU A 106 -3.55 -7.73 -11.32
N GLN A 107 -3.41 -8.99 -10.90
CA GLN A 107 -2.10 -9.56 -10.56
C GLN A 107 -1.10 -9.54 -11.73
N SER A 108 -1.56 -9.74 -12.96
CA SER A 108 -0.70 -9.74 -14.16
C SER A 108 -0.21 -8.35 -14.55
N ARG A 109 -0.92 -7.28 -14.13
CA ARG A 109 -0.56 -5.88 -14.42
C ARG A 109 0.50 -5.34 -13.46
N PHE A 110 0.66 -5.95 -12.29
CA PHE A 110 1.63 -5.49 -11.31
C PHE A 110 2.98 -6.21 -11.44
N ARG A 111 4.06 -5.43 -11.39
CA ARG A 111 5.37 -5.98 -11.05
C ARG A 111 5.36 -6.34 -9.56
N LYS A 112 5.62 -7.63 -9.25
CA LYS A 112 5.54 -8.18 -7.89
C LYS A 112 6.89 -8.08 -7.20
N LEU A 113 6.88 -7.60 -5.95
CA LEU A 113 8.02 -7.62 -5.05
C LEU A 113 7.59 -8.32 -3.75
N PHE A 114 8.27 -9.41 -3.45
CA PHE A 114 7.99 -10.20 -2.23
C PHE A 114 8.88 -9.72 -1.09
N LEU A 115 8.25 -9.37 0.03
CA LEU A 115 8.90 -8.98 1.27
C LEU A 115 8.73 -10.12 2.28
N PRO A 116 9.81 -10.82 2.65
CA PRO A 116 9.74 -11.86 3.66
C PRO A 116 9.49 -11.26 5.05
N ARG A 117 9.10 -12.10 6.00
CA ARG A 117 9.14 -11.72 7.42
C ARG A 117 10.58 -11.36 7.82
N TYR A 118 10.70 -10.41 8.72
CA TYR A 118 11.97 -10.19 9.40
C TYR A 118 12.35 -11.43 10.20
N THR A 119 13.60 -11.85 10.10
CA THR A 119 14.19 -12.75 11.08
C THR A 119 14.36 -11.99 12.40
N GLU A 120 14.45 -12.71 13.53
CA GLU A 120 14.65 -12.09 14.83
C GLU A 120 15.87 -11.13 14.82
N GLU A 121 16.98 -11.56 14.22
CA GLU A 121 18.20 -10.77 14.07
C GLU A 121 17.96 -9.47 13.29
N LYS A 122 17.31 -9.55 12.12
CA LYS A 122 16.96 -8.35 11.32
C LYS A 122 15.98 -7.43 12.01
N PHE A 123 15.04 -8.00 12.81
CA PHE A 123 14.09 -7.20 13.56
C PHE A 123 14.81 -6.39 14.65
N LEU A 124 15.80 -6.98 15.30
CA LEU A 124 16.66 -6.28 16.27
C LEU A 124 17.43 -5.12 15.63
N ASP A 125 18.07 -5.36 14.47
CA ASP A 125 18.79 -4.32 13.74
C ASP A 125 17.88 -3.15 13.33
N VAL A 126 16.66 -3.44 12.91
CA VAL A 126 15.67 -2.42 12.55
C VAL A 126 15.20 -1.66 13.79
N SER A 127 14.93 -2.35 14.90
CA SER A 127 14.48 -1.69 16.14
C SER A 127 15.52 -0.73 16.70
N GLU A 128 16.80 -1.07 16.64
CA GLU A 128 17.90 -0.19 17.03
C GLU A 128 18.01 1.07 16.16
N LYS A 129 17.72 0.95 14.86
CA LYS A 129 17.75 2.07 13.91
C LYS A 129 16.52 2.98 13.98
N VAL A 130 15.35 2.40 14.26
CA VAL A 130 14.06 3.13 14.31
C VAL A 130 13.86 3.82 15.67
N LEU A 131 14.47 3.27 16.73
CA LEU A 131 14.34 3.79 18.10
C LEU A 131 15.64 4.44 18.61
N PRO A 132 16.27 5.36 17.87
CA PRO A 132 17.59 5.92 18.23
C PRO A 132 17.57 6.75 19.53
N LYS A 133 16.38 7.12 20.04
CA LYS A 133 16.21 7.86 21.30
C LYS A 133 16.15 6.94 22.53
N LEU A 134 16.07 5.65 22.35
CA LEU A 134 16.11 4.66 23.42
C LEU A 134 17.54 4.13 23.56
N SER A 135 17.94 3.78 24.79
CA SER A 135 19.21 3.06 24.95
C SER A 135 19.19 1.78 24.11
N SER A 136 20.30 1.44 23.47
CA SER A 136 20.40 0.26 22.59
C SER A 136 19.93 -1.02 23.29
N SER A 137 20.16 -1.15 24.60
CA SER A 137 19.69 -2.27 25.41
C SER A 137 18.16 -2.33 25.51
N LEU A 138 17.49 -1.19 25.65
CA LEU A 138 16.03 -1.12 25.74
C LEU A 138 15.37 -1.34 24.38
N ALA A 139 15.92 -0.77 23.31
CA ALA A 139 15.46 -1.01 21.95
C ALA A 139 15.56 -2.49 21.58
N ARG A 140 16.68 -3.14 21.96
CA ARG A 140 16.91 -4.57 21.76
C ARG A 140 15.94 -5.42 22.58
N TYR A 141 15.67 -5.07 23.84
CA TYR A 141 14.72 -5.76 24.70
C TYR A 141 13.28 -5.69 24.14
N ILE A 142 12.86 -4.51 23.69
CA ILE A 142 11.57 -4.34 23.00
C ILE A 142 11.51 -5.19 21.73
N GLY A 143 12.56 -5.20 20.92
CA GLY A 143 12.66 -6.00 19.69
C GLY A 143 12.52 -7.51 19.97
N VAL A 144 13.17 -8.03 21.02
CA VAL A 144 13.04 -9.43 21.43
C VAL A 144 11.63 -9.76 21.89
N LEU A 145 11.01 -8.89 22.71
CA LEU A 145 9.64 -9.13 23.18
C LEU A 145 8.65 -9.19 22.02
N TYR A 146 8.68 -8.21 21.12
CA TYR A 146 7.75 -8.16 19.97
C TYR A 146 8.04 -9.28 18.94
N GLY A 147 9.30 -9.60 18.70
CA GLY A 147 9.69 -10.70 17.82
C GLY A 147 9.20 -12.06 18.32
N ARG A 148 9.25 -12.33 19.63
CA ARG A 148 8.76 -13.58 20.24
C ARG A 148 7.24 -13.66 20.33
N MET A 149 6.56 -12.53 20.51
CA MET A 149 5.09 -12.51 20.62
C MET A 149 4.38 -12.71 19.27
N GLY A 150 5.11 -12.71 18.15
CA GLY A 150 4.51 -12.85 16.83
C GLY A 150 3.45 -11.78 16.51
N VAL A 151 3.54 -10.63 17.20
CA VAL A 151 2.59 -9.54 17.05
C VAL A 151 2.75 -8.96 15.65
N PRO A 152 1.65 -8.91 14.86
CA PRO A 152 1.67 -8.31 13.54
C PRO A 152 1.95 -6.81 13.57
#